data_6141dedfc808fa06ed31456003f2de53
#
_entry.id   6141dedfc808fa06ed31456003f2de53
#
_cell.length_a   1.000
_cell.length_b   1.000
_cell.length_c   1.000
_cell.angle_alpha   90.00
_cell.angle_beta   90.00
_cell.angle_gamma   90.00
#
_symmetry.space_group_name_H-M   'P 1'
#
loop_
_entity.id
_entity.type
_entity.pdbx_description
1 polymer ?
#
loop_
_entity_poly.entity_id
_entity_poly.type
_entity_poly.pdbx_seq_one_letter_code
_entity_poly.pdbx_strand_id
1 'polypeptide(L)'
;EPDQNKNKAFIDKLLQHKVEVIKTAENSFAVPTQQPQYRMVQTFFETYENYRDSVYYDASAWSVANFYNIKYNSLTKVPAGTPVVSIKNLIALKPLEPSSYAYAIDAKDYNVPAFIFDAQQHKIVVASAFKPFSTKENKDFSYGSLMIPVASQKLSEKEVHVVLKKLQAKHGLQVHSLSTGFSTQGVDLGSRAIRPLDQPKALMLIGNGVRSYEAGEVWHLLDTRVGMPITKVRQDYFSRVSLEDYNTMILVSGNYKWDEKTTERIKEWVNNGNTIISIGTANNALIKYKIINEKRVTLKKDSTATASIKPYVDAAENLGREQLGGIFLKGNIDLTHPLGFGFTQKNVSLYKNNLVWLEPSKSSYGTPVLYDKDPHVDGYISKNIRTKYLPKAAPVLVSKVGKGRVILFAENPNFRGTTYGANRLFLNALFLGNHISVPRFQGESNNMEFEH
;
A
#
# COMPACT_ATOMS: atom_id res chain seq x y z
N GLU A 1 1.22 12.59 -14.01
CA GLU A 1 1.56 11.87 -12.76
C GLU A 1 3.01 12.20 -12.38
N PRO A 2 3.30 12.71 -11.16
CA PRO A 2 4.66 13.07 -10.78
C PRO A 2 5.58 11.87 -10.49
N ASP A 3 5.01 10.69 -10.24
CA ASP A 3 5.77 9.45 -10.01
C ASP A 3 6.32 8.90 -11.32
N GLN A 4 7.58 9.21 -11.61
CA GLN A 4 8.22 8.86 -12.88
C GLN A 4 8.44 7.36 -13.04
N ASN A 5 8.78 6.64 -11.97
CA ASN A 5 9.00 5.20 -12.04
C ASN A 5 7.68 4.42 -12.21
N LYS A 6 6.58 4.87 -11.61
CA LYS A 6 5.27 4.30 -11.85
C LYS A 6 4.78 4.55 -13.29
N ASN A 7 4.98 5.77 -13.81
CA ASN A 7 4.71 6.08 -15.22
C ASN A 7 5.53 5.19 -16.15
N LYS A 8 6.82 5.07 -15.89
CA LYS A 8 7.71 4.19 -16.67
C LYS A 8 7.21 2.75 -16.69
N ALA A 9 6.81 2.20 -15.51
CA ALA A 9 6.29 0.85 -15.42
C ALA A 9 4.97 0.66 -16.19
N PHE A 10 4.09 1.67 -16.16
CA PHE A 10 2.83 1.62 -16.91
C PHE A 10 3.06 1.71 -18.42
N ILE A 11 3.91 2.63 -18.86
CA ILE A 11 4.28 2.77 -20.28
C ILE A 11 4.97 1.51 -20.80
N ASP A 12 5.88 0.92 -20.01
CA ASP A 12 6.53 -0.35 -20.38
C ASP A 12 5.49 -1.44 -20.63
N LYS A 13 4.47 -1.52 -19.79
CA LYS A 13 3.38 -2.49 -19.95
C LYS A 13 2.59 -2.25 -21.24
N LEU A 14 2.28 -1.01 -21.59
CA LEU A 14 1.65 -0.66 -22.87
C LEU A 14 2.53 -1.07 -24.05
N LEU A 15 3.83 -0.75 -24.03
CA LEU A 15 4.77 -1.08 -25.12
C LEU A 15 4.95 -2.60 -25.28
N GLN A 16 4.98 -3.39 -24.18
CA GLN A 16 5.01 -4.85 -24.23
C GLN A 16 3.82 -5.44 -25.00
N HIS A 17 2.65 -4.78 -24.94
CA HIS A 17 1.46 -5.13 -25.70
C HIS A 17 1.39 -4.45 -27.07
N LYS A 18 2.49 -3.82 -27.54
CA LYS A 18 2.58 -3.10 -28.83
C LYS A 18 1.57 -1.96 -28.94
N VAL A 19 1.14 -1.38 -27.82
CA VAL A 19 0.27 -0.20 -27.81
C VAL A 19 1.13 1.02 -28.09
N GLU A 20 0.69 1.85 -29.05
CA GLU A 20 1.32 3.10 -29.40
C GLU A 20 1.12 4.13 -28.30
N VAL A 21 2.20 4.81 -27.92
CA VAL A 21 2.22 5.83 -26.86
C VAL A 21 2.97 7.05 -27.36
N ILE A 22 2.45 8.23 -27.08
CA ILE A 22 3.03 9.52 -27.45
C ILE A 22 3.36 10.28 -26.17
N LYS A 23 4.61 10.74 -26.01
CA LYS A 23 5.02 11.65 -24.95
C LYS A 23 4.66 13.07 -25.33
N THR A 24 3.77 13.71 -24.57
CA THR A 24 3.26 15.07 -24.86
C THR A 24 3.91 16.14 -23.99
N ALA A 25 4.38 15.77 -22.78
CA ALA A 25 5.16 16.63 -21.89
C ALA A 25 6.02 15.76 -20.96
N GLU A 26 6.74 16.35 -20.01
CA GLU A 26 7.68 15.64 -19.13
C GLU A 26 7.07 14.43 -18.44
N ASN A 27 5.87 14.58 -17.85
CA ASN A 27 5.16 13.53 -17.14
C ASN A 27 3.76 13.26 -17.71
N SER A 28 3.56 13.54 -19.01
CA SER A 28 2.30 13.39 -19.70
C SER A 28 2.44 12.58 -20.97
N PHE A 29 1.50 11.65 -21.15
CA PHE A 29 1.49 10.73 -22.27
C PHE A 29 0.08 10.64 -22.85
N ALA A 30 -0.03 10.44 -24.15
CA ALA A 30 -1.27 10.15 -24.84
C ALA A 30 -1.21 8.75 -25.46
N VAL A 31 -2.32 8.04 -25.40
CA VAL A 31 -2.49 6.73 -26.04
C VAL A 31 -3.58 6.87 -27.08
N PRO A 32 -3.23 6.91 -28.39
CA PRO A 32 -4.22 6.98 -29.44
C PRO A 32 -5.15 5.78 -29.43
N THR A 33 -6.45 5.98 -29.60
CA THR A 33 -7.40 4.88 -29.73
C THR A 33 -7.45 4.34 -31.16
N GLN A 34 -7.11 5.15 -32.16
CA GLN A 34 -7.03 4.73 -33.56
C GLN A 34 -5.66 4.08 -33.83
N GLN A 35 -5.52 2.83 -33.42
CA GLN A 35 -4.32 2.01 -33.59
C GLN A 35 -4.69 0.51 -33.68
N PRO A 36 -3.80 -0.35 -34.23
CA PRO A 36 -4.07 -1.79 -34.35
C PRO A 36 -4.41 -2.45 -33.02
N GLN A 37 -3.84 -1.99 -31.92
CA GLN A 37 -4.04 -2.52 -30.56
C GLN A 37 -5.25 -1.88 -29.82
N TYR A 38 -6.24 -1.35 -30.53
CA TYR A 38 -7.41 -0.69 -29.93
C TYR A 38 -8.07 -1.49 -28.81
N ARG A 39 -8.28 -2.80 -29.00
CA ARG A 39 -8.88 -3.67 -27.98
C ARG A 39 -8.06 -3.74 -26.71
N MET A 40 -6.74 -3.73 -26.84
CA MET A 40 -5.84 -3.67 -25.68
C MET A 40 -5.92 -2.32 -24.96
N VAL A 41 -6.02 -1.22 -25.72
CA VAL A 41 -6.24 0.12 -25.12
C VAL A 41 -7.53 0.13 -24.31
N GLN A 42 -8.63 -0.44 -24.83
CA GLN A 42 -9.87 -0.60 -24.08
C GLN A 42 -9.62 -1.34 -22.76
N THR A 43 -8.97 -2.49 -22.78
CA THR A 43 -8.67 -3.30 -21.58
C THR A 43 -7.85 -2.52 -20.54
N PHE A 44 -6.94 -1.64 -20.97
CA PHE A 44 -6.13 -0.86 -20.04
C PHE A 44 -6.91 0.24 -19.31
N PHE A 45 -7.93 0.84 -19.97
CA PHE A 45 -8.54 2.09 -19.50
C PHE A 45 -10.04 2.02 -19.23
N GLU A 46 -10.78 1.11 -19.86
CA GLU A 46 -12.24 1.05 -19.69
C GLU A 46 -12.65 0.58 -18.30
N THR A 47 -13.77 1.13 -17.85
CA THR A 47 -14.43 0.79 -16.59
C THR A 47 -15.91 0.58 -16.83
N TYR A 48 -16.52 -0.36 -16.11
CA TYR A 48 -17.93 -0.71 -16.21
C TYR A 48 -18.57 -0.73 -14.83
N GLU A 49 -19.55 0.15 -14.63
CA GLU A 49 -20.33 0.21 -13.38
C GLU A 49 -21.67 -0.51 -13.48
N ASN A 50 -22.20 -0.69 -14.71
CA ASN A 50 -23.50 -1.26 -14.98
C ASN A 50 -23.37 -2.52 -15.85
N TYR A 51 -23.99 -3.58 -15.41
CA TYR A 51 -23.99 -4.88 -16.09
C TYR A 51 -25.42 -5.26 -16.43
N ARG A 52 -25.64 -5.86 -17.64
CA ARG A 52 -26.96 -6.38 -18.05
C ARG A 52 -27.42 -7.52 -17.18
N ASP A 53 -26.47 -8.39 -16.83
CA ASP A 53 -26.66 -9.52 -15.95
C ASP A 53 -25.65 -9.46 -14.82
N SER A 54 -26.00 -10.13 -13.73
CA SER A 54 -25.07 -10.34 -12.65
C SER A 54 -24.03 -11.39 -13.08
N VAL A 55 -22.78 -10.95 -13.30
CA VAL A 55 -21.66 -11.83 -13.70
C VAL A 55 -20.82 -12.14 -12.47
N TYR A 56 -20.69 -13.43 -12.14
CA TYR A 56 -20.20 -13.78 -10.80
C TYR A 56 -19.08 -14.79 -10.76
N TYR A 57 -18.75 -15.45 -11.85
CA TYR A 57 -17.77 -16.53 -11.82
C TYR A 57 -16.37 -16.08 -12.25
N ASP A 58 -16.21 -14.85 -12.72
CA ASP A 58 -14.93 -14.29 -13.15
C ASP A 58 -14.73 -12.87 -12.65
N ALA A 59 -13.51 -12.32 -12.81
CA ALA A 59 -13.23 -10.93 -12.51
C ALA A 59 -14.09 -10.00 -13.36
N SER A 60 -14.85 -9.12 -12.72
CA SER A 60 -15.71 -8.15 -13.40
C SER A 60 -15.02 -6.80 -13.64
N ALA A 61 -13.84 -6.58 -13.06
CA ALA A 61 -13.02 -5.39 -13.23
C ALA A 61 -11.55 -5.77 -13.48
N TRP A 62 -10.92 -5.16 -14.48
CA TRP A 62 -9.54 -5.44 -14.88
C TRP A 62 -8.76 -4.24 -15.40
N SER A 63 -9.28 -3.02 -15.27
CA SER A 63 -8.62 -1.81 -15.72
C SER A 63 -7.21 -1.68 -15.17
N VAL A 64 -6.20 -1.76 -16.03
CA VAL A 64 -4.79 -1.66 -15.63
C VAL A 64 -4.46 -0.27 -15.10
N ALA A 65 -5.07 0.78 -15.66
CA ALA A 65 -4.91 2.15 -15.18
C ALA A 65 -5.36 2.28 -13.71
N ASN A 66 -6.44 1.59 -13.32
CA ASN A 66 -6.91 1.56 -11.94
C ASN A 66 -5.95 0.78 -11.01
N PHE A 67 -5.38 -0.35 -11.46
CA PHE A 67 -4.35 -1.05 -10.68
C PHE A 67 -3.10 -0.19 -10.41
N TYR A 68 -2.72 0.64 -11.39
CA TYR A 68 -1.60 1.56 -11.23
C TYR A 68 -1.98 2.87 -10.52
N ASN A 69 -3.28 3.12 -10.30
CA ASN A 69 -3.78 4.39 -9.81
C ASN A 69 -3.27 5.58 -10.64
N ILE A 70 -3.31 5.43 -11.98
CA ILE A 70 -2.90 6.44 -12.94
C ILE A 70 -4.08 7.37 -13.21
N LYS A 71 -3.81 8.67 -13.20
CA LYS A 71 -4.77 9.68 -13.66
C LYS A 71 -4.80 9.72 -15.18
N TYR A 72 -5.98 9.60 -15.77
CA TYR A 72 -6.19 9.75 -17.20
C TYR A 72 -7.51 10.43 -17.50
N ASN A 73 -7.58 11.03 -18.69
CA ASN A 73 -8.79 11.66 -19.23
C ASN A 73 -8.92 11.29 -20.71
N SER A 74 -10.16 11.13 -21.17
CA SER A 74 -10.45 11.00 -22.59
C SER A 74 -10.27 12.33 -23.32
N LEU A 75 -9.66 12.29 -24.51
CA LEU A 75 -9.46 13.44 -25.38
C LEU A 75 -10.12 13.18 -26.73
N THR A 76 -10.67 14.23 -27.34
CA THR A 76 -11.29 14.16 -28.68
C THR A 76 -10.27 14.17 -29.81
N LYS A 77 -9.05 14.67 -29.56
CA LYS A 77 -7.94 14.75 -30.52
C LYS A 77 -6.66 14.27 -29.86
N VAL A 78 -5.83 13.58 -30.63
CA VAL A 78 -4.49 13.18 -30.19
C VAL A 78 -3.61 14.43 -30.12
N PRO A 79 -3.00 14.75 -28.97
CA PRO A 79 -2.08 15.88 -28.85
C PRO A 79 -0.79 15.62 -29.65
N ALA A 80 -0.15 16.69 -30.10
CA ALA A 80 1.20 16.60 -30.69
C ALA A 80 2.20 16.12 -29.63
N GLY A 81 3.19 15.34 -30.06
CA GLY A 81 4.21 14.80 -29.16
C GLY A 81 5.17 13.86 -29.91
N THR A 82 6.03 13.21 -29.14
CA THR A 82 7.03 12.29 -29.67
C THR A 82 6.63 10.84 -29.39
N PRO A 83 6.65 9.92 -30.35
CA PRO A 83 6.41 8.51 -30.15
C PRO A 83 7.37 7.92 -29.13
N VAL A 84 6.85 7.13 -28.19
CA VAL A 84 7.65 6.40 -27.21
C VAL A 84 7.90 4.99 -27.73
N VAL A 85 9.14 4.72 -28.13
CA VAL A 85 9.56 3.40 -28.64
C VAL A 85 10.35 2.59 -27.60
N SER A 86 10.77 3.22 -26.51
CA SER A 86 11.55 2.59 -25.44
C SER A 86 11.42 3.36 -24.13
N ILE A 87 11.46 2.62 -23.02
CA ILE A 87 11.45 3.20 -21.67
C ILE A 87 12.82 3.68 -21.17
N LYS A 88 13.90 3.43 -21.92
CA LYS A 88 15.28 3.69 -21.46
C LYS A 88 15.53 5.14 -21.09
N ASN A 89 14.94 6.07 -21.82
CA ASN A 89 15.18 7.52 -21.66
C ASN A 89 13.96 8.28 -21.13
N LEU A 90 13.01 7.58 -20.47
CA LEU A 90 11.83 8.24 -19.91
C LEU A 90 12.15 9.05 -18.65
N ILE A 91 13.15 8.64 -17.89
CA ILE A 91 13.60 9.32 -16.68
C ILE A 91 14.98 9.93 -16.95
N ALA A 92 15.07 11.25 -16.80
CA ALA A 92 16.33 11.99 -16.89
C ALA A 92 16.76 12.40 -15.48
N LEU A 93 17.88 11.85 -15.00
CA LEU A 93 18.46 12.18 -13.71
C LEU A 93 19.55 13.24 -13.87
N LYS A 94 19.55 14.22 -12.98
CA LYS A 94 20.66 15.17 -12.88
C LYS A 94 21.83 14.50 -12.18
N PRO A 95 23.08 14.86 -12.52
CA PRO A 95 24.25 14.43 -11.76
C PRO A 95 24.08 14.73 -10.28
N LEU A 96 24.51 13.79 -9.42
CA LEU A 96 24.53 14.00 -7.99
C LEU A 96 25.81 14.75 -7.61
N GLU A 97 25.65 15.93 -7.03
CA GLU A 97 26.78 16.71 -6.50
C GLU A 97 27.15 16.19 -5.09
N PRO A 98 28.43 16.24 -4.70
CA PRO A 98 28.85 15.91 -3.32
C PRO A 98 28.20 16.86 -2.31
N SER A 99 27.93 16.32 -1.11
CA SER A 99 27.53 17.13 0.06
C SER A 99 28.26 16.64 1.30
N SER A 100 28.75 17.56 2.09
CA SER A 100 29.28 17.29 3.43
C SER A 100 28.21 17.31 4.52
N TYR A 101 26.99 17.74 4.19
CA TYR A 101 25.91 17.91 5.16
C TYR A 101 24.87 16.79 5.10
N ALA A 102 24.10 16.73 4.02
CA ALA A 102 23.05 15.71 3.85
C ALA A 102 22.62 15.55 2.40
N TYR A 103 21.86 14.49 2.15
CA TYR A 103 21.14 14.25 0.89
C TYR A 103 19.67 14.04 1.17
N ALA A 104 18.80 14.43 0.21
CA ALA A 104 17.36 14.24 0.31
C ALA A 104 16.76 13.60 -0.96
N ILE A 105 15.65 12.86 -0.79
CA ILE A 105 14.89 12.24 -1.87
C ILE A 105 13.42 12.48 -1.61
N ASP A 106 12.65 12.93 -2.62
CA ASP A 106 11.22 13.09 -2.50
C ASP A 106 10.52 11.72 -2.38
N ALA A 107 9.59 11.61 -1.45
CA ALA A 107 8.84 10.39 -1.18
C ALA A 107 7.90 9.94 -2.32
N LYS A 108 7.58 10.83 -3.26
CA LYS A 108 6.52 10.61 -4.27
C LYS A 108 6.79 9.50 -5.27
N ASP A 109 8.02 9.07 -5.41
CA ASP A 109 8.37 8.04 -6.38
C ASP A 109 8.14 6.62 -5.85
N TYR A 110 7.68 5.75 -6.73
CA TYR A 110 7.37 4.35 -6.44
C TYR A 110 8.56 3.55 -5.91
N ASN A 111 9.77 3.84 -6.39
CA ASN A 111 10.98 3.10 -6.05
C ASN A 111 11.60 3.49 -4.70
N VAL A 112 11.04 4.47 -3.97
CA VAL A 112 11.56 4.90 -2.66
C VAL A 112 11.70 3.75 -1.66
N PRO A 113 10.74 2.82 -1.48
CA PRO A 113 10.93 1.68 -0.57
C PRO A 113 12.09 0.76 -0.96
N ALA A 114 12.29 0.50 -2.26
CA ALA A 114 13.41 -0.28 -2.75
C ALA A 114 14.75 0.43 -2.51
N PHE A 115 14.78 1.74 -2.69
CA PHE A 115 15.96 2.55 -2.36
C PHE A 115 16.28 2.48 -0.86
N ILE A 116 15.28 2.61 0.03
CA ILE A 116 15.48 2.51 1.49
C ILE A 116 16.17 1.19 1.83
N PHE A 117 15.60 0.07 1.36
CA PHE A 117 16.16 -1.26 1.64
C PHE A 117 17.59 -1.39 1.12
N ASP A 118 17.85 -1.00 -0.12
CA ASP A 118 19.16 -1.12 -0.74
C ASP A 118 20.21 -0.21 -0.06
N ALA A 119 19.83 1.01 0.32
CA ALA A 119 20.68 1.91 1.09
C ALA A 119 21.06 1.31 2.46
N GLN A 120 20.11 0.70 3.16
CA GLN A 120 20.36 0.01 4.43
C GLN A 120 21.28 -1.20 4.26
N GLN A 121 21.19 -1.95 3.14
CA GLN A 121 22.15 -3.02 2.82
C GLN A 121 23.57 -2.50 2.64
N HIS A 122 23.71 -1.27 2.14
CA HIS A 122 25.00 -0.57 2.04
C HIS A 122 25.40 0.16 3.33
N LYS A 123 24.71 -0.11 4.46
CA LYS A 123 24.96 0.49 5.77
C LYS A 123 24.75 2.02 5.80
N ILE A 124 23.95 2.55 4.90
CA ILE A 124 23.52 3.95 4.90
C ILE A 124 22.37 4.09 5.89
N VAL A 125 22.51 4.99 6.84
CA VAL A 125 21.43 5.43 7.73
C VAL A 125 20.50 6.34 6.94
N VAL A 126 19.26 5.91 6.79
CA VAL A 126 18.20 6.65 6.10
C VAL A 126 17.20 7.11 7.14
N ALA A 127 16.83 8.38 7.12
CA ALA A 127 15.74 8.93 7.91
C ALA A 127 14.57 9.34 7.00
N SER A 128 13.36 9.43 7.57
CA SER A 128 12.17 9.91 6.88
C SER A 128 11.62 11.16 7.57
N ALA A 129 11.14 12.11 6.77
CA ALA A 129 10.51 13.34 7.23
C ALA A 129 9.03 13.12 7.55
N PHE A 130 8.63 13.23 8.81
CA PHE A 130 7.23 13.14 9.27
C PHE A 130 6.51 14.49 9.23
N LYS A 131 7.17 15.51 8.72
CA LYS A 131 6.62 16.83 8.36
C LYS A 131 7.33 17.33 7.10
N PRO A 132 6.65 18.09 6.26
CA PRO A 132 7.26 18.64 5.05
C PRO A 132 8.29 19.72 5.40
N PHE A 133 9.22 19.95 4.49
CA PHE A 133 10.23 21.01 4.57
C PHE A 133 10.63 21.50 3.18
N SER A 134 11.12 22.74 3.12
CA SER A 134 11.69 23.34 1.91
C SER A 134 13.14 23.75 2.15
N THR A 135 13.98 23.60 1.13
CA THR A 135 15.42 23.86 1.26
C THR A 135 15.85 25.18 0.61
N LYS A 136 17.04 25.63 0.89
CA LYS A 136 17.64 26.83 0.26
C LYS A 136 17.82 26.68 -1.25
N GLU A 137 17.92 25.45 -1.72
CA GLU A 137 18.01 25.13 -3.15
C GLU A 137 16.63 25.18 -3.86
N ASN A 138 15.62 25.80 -3.22
CA ASN A 138 14.22 25.91 -3.71
C ASN A 138 13.60 24.55 -4.07
N LYS A 139 13.78 23.58 -3.20
CA LYS A 139 13.17 22.25 -3.31
C LYS A 139 12.23 22.00 -2.14
N ASP A 140 11.02 21.54 -2.49
CA ASP A 140 10.00 21.15 -1.52
C ASP A 140 10.01 19.63 -1.37
N PHE A 141 10.00 19.19 -0.12
CA PHE A 141 9.97 17.80 0.28
C PHE A 141 8.70 17.52 1.09
N SER A 142 7.91 16.57 0.61
CA SER A 142 6.65 16.19 1.24
C SER A 142 6.83 15.25 2.43
N TYR A 143 5.74 14.94 3.11
CA TYR A 143 5.72 13.87 4.11
C TYR A 143 6.33 12.58 3.57
N GLY A 144 7.17 11.93 4.36
CA GLY A 144 7.83 10.68 3.99
C GLY A 144 9.13 10.85 3.19
N SER A 145 9.48 12.06 2.77
CA SER A 145 10.73 12.32 2.05
C SER A 145 11.93 11.84 2.86
N LEU A 146 12.88 11.25 2.15
CA LEU A 146 14.05 10.68 2.79
C LEU A 146 15.12 11.72 3.04
N MET A 147 15.83 11.56 4.14
CA MET A 147 17.02 12.29 4.50
C MET A 147 18.15 11.34 4.83
N ILE A 148 19.34 11.66 4.35
CA ILE A 148 20.56 10.92 4.58
C ILE A 148 21.60 11.91 5.13
N PRO A 149 21.68 12.09 6.49
CA PRO A 149 22.64 12.97 7.11
C PRO A 149 24.06 12.38 6.97
N VAL A 150 25.01 13.13 6.48
CA VAL A 150 26.38 12.64 6.25
C VAL A 150 27.08 12.39 7.57
N ALA A 151 26.94 13.29 8.53
CA ALA A 151 27.58 13.16 9.85
C ALA A 151 27.11 11.94 10.68
N SER A 152 25.94 11.38 10.36
CA SER A 152 25.39 10.18 11.04
C SER A 152 25.85 8.87 10.42
N GLN A 153 26.61 8.92 9.33
CA GLN A 153 27.09 7.74 8.64
C GLN A 153 28.37 7.17 9.26
N LYS A 154 28.54 5.85 9.17
CA LYS A 154 29.83 5.21 9.49
C LYS A 154 30.82 5.27 8.33
N LEU A 155 30.34 5.53 7.13
CA LEU A 155 31.09 5.72 5.90
C LEU A 155 31.59 7.17 5.80
N SER A 156 32.72 7.37 5.12
CA SER A 156 33.23 8.71 4.80
C SER A 156 32.28 9.43 3.82
N GLU A 157 32.35 10.75 3.76
CA GLU A 157 31.55 11.59 2.83
C GLU A 157 31.69 11.11 1.37
N LYS A 158 32.91 10.74 0.95
CA LYS A 158 33.18 10.24 -0.41
C LYS A 158 32.53 8.88 -0.66
N GLU A 159 32.56 7.96 0.30
CA GLU A 159 31.94 6.66 0.19
C GLU A 159 30.41 6.77 0.15
N VAL A 160 29.83 7.62 1.01
CA VAL A 160 28.38 7.94 0.98
C VAL A 160 27.97 8.46 -0.39
N HIS A 161 28.70 9.43 -0.93
CA HIS A 161 28.42 9.99 -2.26
C HIS A 161 28.48 8.93 -3.35
N VAL A 162 29.51 8.07 -3.37
CA VAL A 162 29.67 7.01 -4.35
C VAL A 162 28.51 6.01 -4.28
N VAL A 163 28.12 5.60 -3.07
CA VAL A 163 26.99 4.71 -2.87
C VAL A 163 25.69 5.34 -3.37
N LEU A 164 25.40 6.58 -2.96
CA LEU A 164 24.16 7.28 -3.35
C LEU A 164 24.08 7.52 -4.86
N LYS A 165 25.19 7.85 -5.52
CA LYS A 165 25.24 7.98 -6.98
C LYS A 165 24.88 6.66 -7.70
N LYS A 166 25.38 5.54 -7.19
CA LYS A 166 25.02 4.20 -7.69
C LYS A 166 23.55 3.89 -7.48
N LEU A 167 23.01 4.17 -6.28
CA LEU A 167 21.61 3.91 -5.95
C LEU A 167 20.65 4.82 -6.72
N GLN A 168 21.00 6.09 -6.92
CA GLN A 168 20.28 7.03 -7.78
C GLN A 168 20.08 6.42 -9.18
N ALA A 169 21.16 5.95 -9.80
CA ALA A 169 21.11 5.37 -11.14
C ALA A 169 20.33 4.04 -11.16
N LYS A 170 20.55 3.17 -10.17
CA LYS A 170 19.87 1.86 -10.06
C LYS A 170 18.36 1.99 -9.94
N HIS A 171 17.89 2.90 -9.07
CA HIS A 171 16.48 3.05 -8.75
C HIS A 171 15.77 4.12 -9.60
N GLY A 172 16.49 4.87 -10.41
CA GLY A 172 15.93 5.96 -11.22
C GLY A 172 15.33 7.08 -10.35
N LEU A 173 15.94 7.37 -9.20
CA LEU A 173 15.48 8.36 -8.23
C LEU A 173 16.42 9.56 -8.21
N GLN A 174 15.86 10.78 -8.27
CA GLN A 174 16.67 11.98 -8.11
C GLN A 174 17.05 12.15 -6.63
N VAL A 175 18.35 12.08 -6.36
CA VAL A 175 18.94 12.44 -5.06
C VAL A 175 19.36 13.91 -5.13
N HIS A 176 19.06 14.68 -4.09
CA HIS A 176 19.39 16.10 -3.97
C HIS A 176 20.42 16.30 -2.87
N SER A 177 21.49 17.00 -3.20
CA SER A 177 22.52 17.43 -2.23
C SER A 177 22.01 18.65 -1.46
N LEU A 178 22.17 18.65 -0.15
CA LEU A 178 21.78 19.73 0.74
C LEU A 178 23.02 20.36 1.38
N SER A 179 23.10 21.68 1.35
CA SER A 179 24.27 22.45 1.86
C SER A 179 24.15 22.80 3.35
N THR A 180 22.94 22.72 3.92
CA THR A 180 22.65 23.14 5.29
C THR A 180 21.47 22.38 5.87
N GLY A 181 21.35 22.37 7.20
CA GLY A 181 20.22 21.83 7.94
C GLY A 181 19.08 22.79 8.19
N PHE A 182 19.24 24.06 7.82
CA PHE A 182 18.19 25.05 7.98
C PHE A 182 17.24 25.00 6.78
N SER A 183 15.97 24.84 7.07
CA SER A 183 14.90 24.86 6.09
C SER A 183 14.39 26.28 5.86
N THR A 184 13.97 26.60 4.64
CA THR A 184 13.33 27.88 4.33
C THR A 184 11.86 27.90 4.79
N GLN A 185 11.23 26.71 4.83
CA GLN A 185 9.89 26.47 5.35
C GLN A 185 9.80 25.08 5.97
N GLY A 186 8.90 24.92 6.93
CA GLY A 186 8.64 23.64 7.57
C GLY A 186 9.61 23.35 8.73
N VAL A 187 10.11 22.11 8.80
CA VAL A 187 10.98 21.67 9.89
C VAL A 187 12.44 21.64 9.48
N ASP A 188 13.32 22.09 10.36
CA ASP A 188 14.75 21.92 10.17
C ASP A 188 15.17 20.44 10.23
N LEU A 189 16.29 20.11 9.58
CA LEU A 189 16.75 18.74 9.41
C LEU A 189 17.20 18.07 10.71
N GLY A 190 17.48 18.84 11.77
CA GLY A 190 17.74 18.35 13.14
C GLY A 190 16.48 18.13 13.98
N SER A 191 15.29 18.35 13.43
CA SER A 191 14.02 18.18 14.14
C SER A 191 13.73 16.71 14.48
N ARG A 192 13.02 16.49 15.60
CA ARG A 192 12.45 15.18 15.96
C ARG A 192 11.43 14.63 14.94
N ALA A 193 10.98 15.47 14.00
CA ALA A 193 10.16 15.05 12.89
C ALA A 193 10.95 14.32 11.78
N ILE A 194 12.27 14.40 11.79
CA ILE A 194 13.15 13.60 10.92
C ILE A 194 13.59 12.37 11.72
N ARG A 195 13.10 11.20 11.33
CA ARG A 195 13.27 9.97 12.11
C ARG A 195 14.06 8.92 11.35
N PRO A 196 15.16 8.38 11.93
CA PRO A 196 15.85 7.24 11.33
C PRO A 196 14.89 6.07 11.13
N LEU A 197 15.01 5.36 10.01
CA LEU A 197 14.20 4.20 9.67
C LEU A 197 14.93 2.91 10.06
N ASP A 198 14.23 2.06 10.81
CA ASP A 198 14.70 0.72 11.10
C ASP A 198 14.60 -0.16 9.85
N GLN A 199 15.52 -1.11 9.73
CA GLN A 199 15.44 -2.12 8.69
C GLN A 199 14.33 -3.12 9.03
N PRO A 200 13.39 -3.38 8.11
CA PRO A 200 12.39 -4.40 8.32
C PRO A 200 13.02 -5.80 8.44
N LYS A 201 12.73 -6.49 9.54
CA LYS A 201 13.02 -7.90 9.76
C LYS A 201 11.69 -8.65 9.74
N ALA A 202 11.26 -9.04 8.54
CA ALA A 202 9.90 -9.54 8.34
C ALA A 202 9.84 -11.05 8.24
N LEU A 203 8.87 -11.65 8.92
CA LEU A 203 8.42 -13.01 8.69
C LEU A 203 7.01 -13.02 8.12
N MET A 204 6.70 -14.01 7.28
CA MET A 204 5.37 -14.27 6.75
C MET A 204 4.94 -15.69 7.05
N LEU A 205 3.74 -15.88 7.62
CA LEU A 205 3.17 -17.21 7.80
C LEU A 205 2.63 -17.74 6.48
N ILE A 206 2.97 -19.00 6.20
CA ILE A 206 2.57 -19.74 4.99
C ILE A 206 2.11 -21.16 5.34
N GLY A 207 1.74 -21.95 4.36
CA GLY A 207 1.45 -23.38 4.51
C GLY A 207 -0.05 -23.68 4.65
N ASN A 208 -0.39 -24.80 5.28
CA ASN A 208 -1.77 -25.28 5.35
C ASN A 208 -2.72 -24.25 5.91
N GLY A 209 -3.82 -23.98 5.18
CA GLY A 209 -4.83 -23.00 5.56
C GLY A 209 -4.51 -21.56 5.16
N VAL A 210 -3.29 -21.24 4.74
CA VAL A 210 -2.90 -19.91 4.25
C VAL A 210 -3.01 -19.87 2.72
N ARG A 211 -3.57 -18.78 2.17
CA ARG A 211 -3.71 -18.60 0.72
C ARG A 211 -2.34 -18.43 0.06
N SER A 212 -1.94 -19.42 -0.73
CA SER A 212 -0.63 -19.46 -1.40
C SER A 212 -0.45 -18.34 -2.43
N TYR A 213 -1.51 -17.98 -3.16
CA TYR A 213 -1.45 -16.86 -4.12
C TYR A 213 -1.12 -15.54 -3.44
N GLU A 214 -1.82 -15.18 -2.37
CA GLU A 214 -1.56 -13.93 -1.64
C GLU A 214 -0.17 -13.94 -0.99
N ALA A 215 0.28 -15.07 -0.46
CA ALA A 215 1.66 -15.20 0.04
C ALA A 215 2.70 -15.04 -1.09
N GLY A 216 2.41 -15.61 -2.26
CA GLY A 216 3.23 -15.44 -3.46
C GLY A 216 3.29 -14.00 -3.95
N GLU A 217 2.18 -13.27 -3.89
CA GLU A 217 2.09 -11.86 -4.30
C GLU A 217 2.92 -10.94 -3.40
N VAL A 218 2.88 -11.17 -2.07
CA VAL A 218 3.75 -10.46 -1.12
C VAL A 218 5.22 -10.80 -1.40
N TRP A 219 5.53 -12.06 -1.54
CA TRP A 219 6.90 -12.49 -1.85
C TRP A 219 7.39 -11.90 -3.17
N HIS A 220 6.61 -12.01 -4.23
CA HIS A 220 6.92 -11.43 -5.55
C HIS A 220 7.21 -9.93 -5.46
N LEU A 221 6.37 -9.15 -4.76
CA LEU A 221 6.59 -7.73 -4.58
C LEU A 221 7.94 -7.43 -3.91
N LEU A 222 8.22 -8.14 -2.80
CA LEU A 222 9.45 -7.91 -2.03
C LEU A 222 10.70 -8.37 -2.78
N ASP A 223 10.65 -9.54 -3.41
CA ASP A 223 11.75 -10.12 -4.16
C ASP A 223 12.09 -9.33 -5.43
N THR A 224 11.08 -9.08 -6.28
CA THR A 224 11.32 -8.52 -7.63
C THR A 224 11.39 -7.01 -7.70
N ARG A 225 10.66 -6.29 -6.81
CA ARG A 225 10.59 -4.82 -6.89
C ARG A 225 11.36 -4.12 -5.79
N VAL A 226 11.50 -4.74 -4.62
CA VAL A 226 12.24 -4.16 -3.50
C VAL A 226 13.64 -4.77 -3.40
N GLY A 227 13.81 -6.02 -3.83
CA GLY A 227 15.04 -6.79 -3.65
C GLY A 227 15.22 -7.27 -2.20
N MET A 228 14.13 -7.36 -1.42
CA MET A 228 14.13 -7.69 -0.01
C MET A 228 13.76 -9.15 0.23
N PRO A 229 14.66 -9.95 0.82
CA PRO A 229 14.33 -11.31 1.25
C PRO A 229 13.33 -11.29 2.41
N ILE A 230 12.44 -12.27 2.45
CA ILE A 230 11.48 -12.46 3.54
C ILE A 230 11.55 -13.88 4.08
N THR A 231 11.51 -14.02 5.40
CA THR A 231 11.44 -15.33 6.05
C THR A 231 10.01 -15.87 5.93
N LYS A 232 9.87 -17.01 5.28
CA LYS A 232 8.60 -17.74 5.13
C LYS A 232 8.53 -18.87 6.12
N VAL A 233 7.55 -18.83 7.04
CA VAL A 233 7.38 -19.80 8.11
C VAL A 233 6.06 -20.54 7.92
N ARG A 234 6.11 -21.86 7.85
CA ARG A 234 4.87 -22.65 7.84
C ARG A 234 4.18 -22.52 9.20
N GLN A 235 2.85 -22.32 9.20
CA GLN A 235 2.12 -22.12 10.46
C GLN A 235 2.19 -23.31 11.43
N ASP A 236 2.42 -24.53 10.94
CA ASP A 236 2.61 -25.73 11.78
C ASP A 236 3.98 -25.77 12.49
N TYR A 237 4.96 -24.99 12.02
CA TYR A 237 6.26 -24.80 12.66
C TYR A 237 6.39 -23.48 13.44
N PHE A 238 5.38 -22.65 13.42
CA PHE A 238 5.44 -21.29 13.97
C PHE A 238 5.78 -21.26 15.47
N SER A 239 5.31 -22.24 16.25
CA SER A 239 5.62 -22.36 17.68
C SER A 239 7.10 -22.48 18.01
N ARG A 240 7.93 -22.90 17.04
CA ARG A 240 9.38 -23.14 17.19
C ARG A 240 10.24 -21.95 16.77
N VAL A 241 9.63 -20.92 16.19
CA VAL A 241 10.35 -19.73 15.66
C VAL A 241 10.63 -18.75 16.80
N SER A 242 11.85 -18.26 16.93
CA SER A 242 12.15 -17.10 17.78
C SER A 242 11.57 -15.84 17.17
N LEU A 243 10.59 -15.21 17.81
CA LEU A 243 10.00 -13.95 17.34
C LEU A 243 10.90 -12.74 17.60
N GLU A 244 11.88 -12.85 18.45
CA GLU A 244 12.81 -11.77 18.81
C GLU A 244 13.70 -11.36 17.62
N ASP A 245 13.90 -12.28 16.66
CA ASP A 245 14.67 -12.01 15.45
C ASP A 245 13.92 -11.10 14.45
N TYR A 246 12.62 -10.84 14.68
CA TYR A 246 11.75 -10.12 13.77
C TYR A 246 11.09 -8.93 14.44
N ASN A 247 10.84 -7.90 13.63
CA ASN A 247 10.08 -6.71 14.04
C ASN A 247 8.75 -6.55 13.29
N THR A 248 8.52 -7.37 12.27
CA THR A 248 7.30 -7.33 11.45
C THR A 248 6.83 -8.75 11.12
N MET A 249 5.53 -9.00 11.34
CA MET A 249 4.86 -10.26 10.96
C MET A 249 3.81 -9.97 9.89
N ILE A 250 3.82 -10.72 8.80
CA ILE A 250 2.87 -10.58 7.69
C ILE A 250 1.93 -11.79 7.70
N LEU A 251 0.64 -11.51 7.75
CA LEU A 251 -0.44 -12.49 7.71
C LEU A 251 -1.31 -12.20 6.49
N VAL A 252 -1.28 -13.08 5.50
CA VAL A 252 -2.17 -13.03 4.33
C VAL A 252 -3.45 -13.81 4.61
N SER A 253 -4.47 -13.70 3.77
CA SER A 253 -5.73 -14.44 3.95
C SER A 253 -5.48 -15.90 4.26
N GLY A 254 -6.18 -16.41 5.26
CA GLY A 254 -6.02 -17.79 5.70
C GLY A 254 -6.91 -18.15 6.89
N ASN A 255 -6.86 -19.44 7.24
CA ASN A 255 -7.48 -19.99 8.43
C ASN A 255 -6.38 -20.30 9.46
N TYR A 256 -6.10 -19.36 10.32
CA TYR A 256 -5.09 -19.48 11.37
C TYR A 256 -5.69 -20.21 12.58
N LYS A 257 -5.00 -21.28 13.02
CA LYS A 257 -5.37 -22.08 14.18
C LYS A 257 -4.27 -21.95 15.21
N TRP A 258 -4.44 -21.02 16.13
CA TRP A 258 -3.50 -20.81 17.24
C TRP A 258 -4.09 -21.36 18.54
N ASP A 259 -3.26 -22.02 19.31
CA ASP A 259 -3.55 -22.35 20.69
C ASP A 259 -3.37 -21.11 21.59
N GLU A 260 -3.73 -21.24 22.86
CA GLU A 260 -3.62 -20.15 23.84
C GLU A 260 -2.17 -19.69 23.98
N LYS A 261 -1.22 -20.62 24.11
CA LYS A 261 0.21 -20.31 24.24
C LYS A 261 0.74 -19.51 23.03
N THR A 262 0.39 -19.91 21.83
CA THR A 262 0.77 -19.19 20.60
C THR A 262 0.12 -17.81 20.55
N THR A 263 -1.14 -17.72 20.94
CA THR A 263 -1.89 -16.46 20.99
C THR A 263 -1.26 -15.46 21.94
N GLU A 264 -0.95 -15.89 23.18
CA GLU A 264 -0.31 -15.02 24.16
C GLU A 264 1.08 -14.59 23.73
N ARG A 265 1.87 -15.48 23.13
CA ARG A 265 3.19 -15.14 22.58
C ARG A 265 3.10 -14.08 21.47
N ILE A 266 2.10 -14.15 20.59
CA ILE A 266 1.87 -13.12 19.56
C ILE A 266 1.49 -11.79 20.22
N LYS A 267 0.58 -11.81 21.20
CA LYS A 267 0.15 -10.59 21.93
C LYS A 267 1.34 -9.93 22.62
N GLU A 268 2.13 -10.69 23.34
CA GLU A 268 3.32 -10.19 24.04
C GLU A 268 4.31 -9.56 23.05
N TRP A 269 4.59 -10.26 21.95
CA TRP A 269 5.49 -9.77 20.92
C TRP A 269 5.01 -8.45 20.31
N VAL A 270 3.72 -8.30 20.00
CA VAL A 270 3.15 -7.03 19.52
C VAL A 270 3.20 -5.98 20.62
N ASN A 271 2.80 -6.31 21.87
CA ASN A 271 2.81 -5.39 22.99
C ASN A 271 4.20 -4.77 23.24
N ASN A 272 5.28 -5.50 22.92
CA ASN A 272 6.66 -5.05 23.06
C ASN A 272 7.11 -4.05 21.97
N GLY A 273 6.24 -3.70 21.00
CA GLY A 273 6.51 -2.64 20.04
C GLY A 273 6.53 -3.08 18.58
N ASN A 274 6.34 -4.37 18.31
CA ASN A 274 6.43 -4.93 16.97
C ASN A 274 5.14 -4.69 16.14
N THR A 275 5.21 -4.94 14.84
CA THR A 275 4.13 -4.67 13.89
C THR A 275 3.59 -5.95 13.27
N ILE A 276 2.26 -6.12 13.26
CA ILE A 276 1.59 -7.09 12.39
C ILE A 276 0.99 -6.34 11.19
N ILE A 277 1.21 -6.87 9.99
CA ILE A 277 0.53 -6.48 8.76
C ILE A 277 -0.41 -7.62 8.37
N SER A 278 -1.71 -7.36 8.38
CA SER A 278 -2.75 -8.38 8.16
C SER A 278 -3.58 -8.04 6.92
N ILE A 279 -3.80 -9.02 6.06
CA ILE A 279 -4.49 -8.87 4.78
C ILE A 279 -5.71 -9.79 4.72
N GLY A 280 -6.84 -9.25 4.28
CA GLY A 280 -8.04 -10.00 3.97
C GLY A 280 -8.57 -10.82 5.15
N THR A 281 -8.76 -12.13 4.96
CA THR A 281 -9.36 -12.98 6.00
C THR A 281 -8.46 -13.24 7.20
N ALA A 282 -7.15 -12.91 7.16
CA ALA A 282 -6.28 -12.97 8.33
C ALA A 282 -6.78 -12.06 9.47
N ASN A 283 -7.46 -10.96 9.14
CA ASN A 283 -8.07 -10.06 10.11
C ASN A 283 -9.06 -10.79 11.03
N ASN A 284 -9.73 -11.83 10.53
CA ASN A 284 -10.68 -12.62 11.33
C ASN A 284 -9.99 -13.38 12.47
N ALA A 285 -8.77 -13.87 12.25
CA ALA A 285 -8.02 -14.55 13.30
C ALA A 285 -7.60 -13.57 14.41
N LEU A 286 -7.12 -12.38 14.04
CA LEU A 286 -6.71 -11.36 15.00
C LEU A 286 -7.87 -10.90 15.87
N ILE A 287 -9.07 -10.75 15.29
CA ILE A 287 -10.31 -10.43 16.03
C ILE A 287 -10.75 -11.62 16.91
N LYS A 288 -10.79 -12.84 16.35
CA LYS A 288 -11.20 -14.07 17.04
C LYS A 288 -10.36 -14.33 18.29
N TYR A 289 -9.04 -14.20 18.16
CA TYR A 289 -8.10 -14.44 19.26
C TYR A 289 -7.88 -13.21 20.16
N LYS A 290 -8.69 -12.15 19.99
CA LYS A 290 -8.64 -10.93 20.80
C LYS A 290 -7.24 -10.31 20.87
N ILE A 291 -6.51 -10.33 19.75
CA ILE A 291 -5.25 -9.61 19.60
C ILE A 291 -5.53 -8.12 19.36
N ILE A 292 -6.65 -7.83 18.70
CA ILE A 292 -7.18 -6.49 18.46
C ILE A 292 -8.65 -6.39 18.86
N ASN A 293 -9.12 -5.16 19.10
CA ASN A 293 -10.52 -4.86 19.45
C ASN A 293 -11.34 -4.31 18.26
N GLU A 294 -10.74 -4.26 17.08
CA GLU A 294 -11.43 -3.83 15.84
C GLU A 294 -12.55 -4.81 15.48
N LYS A 295 -13.52 -4.35 14.70
CA LYS A 295 -14.73 -5.12 14.40
C LYS A 295 -14.93 -5.28 12.91
N ARG A 296 -15.61 -6.36 12.56
CA ARG A 296 -16.17 -6.51 11.21
C ARG A 296 -17.57 -5.92 11.17
N VAL A 297 -17.92 -5.36 10.01
CA VAL A 297 -19.30 -4.97 9.74
C VAL A 297 -20.20 -6.19 9.84
N THR A 298 -21.14 -6.15 10.76
CA THR A 298 -22.18 -7.16 10.94
C THR A 298 -23.54 -6.54 10.66
N LEU A 299 -24.33 -7.19 9.81
CA LEU A 299 -25.71 -6.80 9.61
C LEU A 299 -26.56 -7.40 10.71
N LYS A 300 -27.40 -6.58 11.35
CA LYS A 300 -28.41 -7.08 12.26
C LYS A 300 -29.31 -8.04 11.48
N LYS A 301 -29.46 -9.27 11.96
CA LYS A 301 -30.50 -10.17 11.46
C LYS A 301 -31.85 -9.57 11.85
N ASP A 302 -32.72 -9.40 10.88
CA ASP A 302 -34.11 -9.09 11.17
C ASP A 302 -34.74 -10.36 11.75
N SER A 303 -34.90 -10.37 13.08
CA SER A 303 -35.48 -11.52 13.80
C SER A 303 -36.96 -11.74 13.47
N THR A 304 -37.60 -10.75 12.85
CA THR A 304 -39.01 -10.82 12.44
C THR A 304 -39.20 -11.22 10.98
N ALA A 305 -38.12 -11.23 10.17
CA ALA A 305 -38.19 -11.61 8.78
C ALA A 305 -38.44 -13.13 8.64
N THR A 306 -39.63 -13.50 8.26
CA THR A 306 -39.93 -14.84 7.75
C THR A 306 -39.15 -15.08 6.46
N ALA A 307 -38.46 -16.21 6.38
CA ALA A 307 -37.75 -16.59 5.16
C ALA A 307 -38.73 -16.67 4.00
N SER A 308 -38.60 -15.80 3.00
CA SER A 308 -39.38 -15.93 1.77
C SER A 308 -38.96 -17.20 1.04
N ILE A 309 -39.92 -18.05 0.73
CA ILE A 309 -39.69 -19.25 -0.11
C ILE A 309 -39.29 -18.76 -1.51
N LYS A 310 -38.11 -19.21 -1.96
CA LYS A 310 -37.58 -18.92 -3.29
C LYS A 310 -37.53 -20.25 -4.09
N PRO A 311 -37.70 -20.21 -5.42
CA PRO A 311 -37.49 -21.39 -6.25
C PRO A 311 -36.05 -21.91 -6.06
N TYR A 312 -35.94 -23.24 -5.86
CA TYR A 312 -34.61 -23.85 -5.64
C TYR A 312 -33.68 -23.70 -6.87
N VAL A 313 -34.27 -23.67 -8.07
CA VAL A 313 -33.52 -23.47 -9.31
C VAL A 313 -32.71 -22.19 -9.32
N ASP A 314 -33.15 -21.14 -8.60
CA ASP A 314 -32.48 -19.84 -8.52
C ASP A 314 -31.42 -19.79 -7.44
N ALA A 315 -31.20 -20.85 -6.65
CA ALA A 315 -30.34 -20.83 -5.48
C ALA A 315 -28.88 -20.51 -5.85
N ALA A 316 -28.34 -21.15 -6.86
CA ALA A 316 -26.96 -20.94 -7.31
C ALA A 316 -26.74 -19.51 -7.83
N GLU A 317 -27.68 -19.01 -8.62
CA GLU A 317 -27.62 -17.65 -9.16
C GLU A 317 -27.76 -16.59 -8.07
N ASN A 318 -28.67 -16.76 -7.13
CA ASN A 318 -28.82 -15.85 -5.99
C ASN A 318 -27.58 -15.82 -5.09
N LEU A 319 -26.91 -16.96 -4.88
CA LEU A 319 -25.63 -17.02 -4.16
C LEU A 319 -24.51 -16.34 -4.96
N GLY A 320 -24.47 -16.58 -6.27
CA GLY A 320 -23.48 -15.95 -7.15
C GLY A 320 -23.58 -14.42 -7.16
N ARG A 321 -24.79 -13.87 -7.16
CA ARG A 321 -25.05 -12.41 -7.11
C ARG A 321 -24.44 -11.72 -5.91
N GLU A 322 -24.29 -12.40 -4.79
CA GLU A 322 -23.70 -11.85 -3.57
C GLU A 322 -22.17 -12.01 -3.49
N GLN A 323 -21.55 -12.61 -4.51
CA GLN A 323 -20.10 -12.77 -4.60
C GLN A 323 -19.44 -11.52 -5.19
N LEU A 324 -18.20 -11.26 -4.79
CA LEU A 324 -17.34 -10.26 -5.40
C LEU A 324 -16.27 -10.96 -6.25
N GLY A 325 -16.43 -10.97 -7.55
CA GLY A 325 -15.45 -11.51 -8.49
C GLY A 325 -14.22 -10.61 -8.64
N GLY A 326 -14.39 -9.32 -8.35
CA GLY A 326 -13.36 -8.28 -8.38
C GLY A 326 -13.94 -6.94 -8.80
N ILE A 327 -13.76 -5.94 -7.96
CA ILE A 327 -14.25 -4.58 -8.17
C ILE A 327 -13.17 -3.57 -7.81
N PHE A 328 -13.20 -2.41 -8.43
CA PHE A 328 -12.41 -1.27 -7.99
C PHE A 328 -13.26 -0.33 -7.12
N LEU A 329 -12.71 0.01 -5.97
CA LEU A 329 -13.29 0.96 -5.02
C LEU A 329 -12.31 2.12 -4.81
N LYS A 330 -12.85 3.32 -4.69
CA LYS A 330 -12.10 4.53 -4.40
C LYS A 330 -11.98 4.73 -2.90
N GLY A 331 -10.75 4.76 -2.41
CA GLY A 331 -10.43 5.13 -1.03
C GLY A 331 -9.92 6.56 -0.93
N ASN A 332 -10.26 7.24 0.17
CA ASN A 332 -9.70 8.52 0.58
C ASN A 332 -8.63 8.28 1.64
N ILE A 333 -7.38 8.64 1.32
CA ILE A 333 -6.22 8.44 2.18
C ILE A 333 -5.83 9.74 2.88
N ASP A 334 -5.49 9.65 4.15
CA ASP A 334 -4.83 10.73 4.88
C ASP A 334 -3.35 10.80 4.48
N LEU A 335 -2.99 11.85 3.72
CA LEU A 335 -1.62 12.06 3.24
C LEU A 335 -0.63 12.44 4.34
N THR A 336 -1.11 12.80 5.53
CA THR A 336 -0.29 13.11 6.70
C THR A 336 0.00 11.90 7.58
N HIS A 337 -0.74 10.80 7.37
CA HIS A 337 -0.51 9.52 8.03
C HIS A 337 0.64 8.76 7.33
N PRO A 338 1.54 8.06 8.06
CA PRO A 338 2.68 7.37 7.44
C PRO A 338 2.30 6.38 6.33
N LEU A 339 1.12 5.74 6.38
CA LEU A 339 0.65 4.89 5.28
C LEU A 339 0.36 5.69 4.00
N GLY A 340 0.08 6.99 4.13
CA GLY A 340 -0.16 7.91 3.01
C GLY A 340 1.09 8.57 2.45
N PHE A 341 2.27 8.35 3.03
CA PHE A 341 3.49 9.00 2.57
C PHE A 341 3.86 8.58 1.15
N GLY A 342 4.21 9.58 0.34
CA GLY A 342 4.51 9.39 -1.07
C GLY A 342 3.31 9.37 -2.00
N PHE A 343 2.08 9.35 -1.49
CA PHE A 343 0.90 9.59 -2.33
C PHE A 343 0.79 11.08 -2.65
N THR A 344 0.45 11.39 -3.90
CA THR A 344 0.33 12.76 -4.41
C THR A 344 -1.11 13.26 -4.46
N GLN A 345 -2.06 12.34 -4.26
CA GLN A 345 -3.50 12.63 -4.25
C GLN A 345 -4.19 11.82 -3.14
N LYS A 346 -5.28 12.38 -2.63
CA LYS A 346 -6.07 11.74 -1.57
C LYS A 346 -6.77 10.45 -2.02
N ASN A 347 -6.97 10.27 -3.31
CA ASN A 347 -7.68 9.12 -3.85
C ASN A 347 -6.72 7.98 -4.17
N VAL A 348 -7.05 6.79 -3.72
CA VAL A 348 -6.37 5.54 -4.06
C VAL A 348 -7.37 4.52 -4.61
N SER A 349 -7.02 3.87 -5.70
CA SER A 349 -7.81 2.79 -6.28
C SER A 349 -7.49 1.47 -5.57
N LEU A 350 -8.51 0.85 -5.01
CA LEU A 350 -8.43 -0.38 -4.21
C LEU A 350 -9.17 -1.50 -4.94
N TYR A 351 -8.51 -2.63 -5.14
CA TYR A 351 -9.11 -3.81 -5.75
C TYR A 351 -9.64 -4.77 -4.69
N LYS A 352 -10.95 -5.06 -4.72
CA LYS A 352 -11.61 -5.92 -3.75
C LYS A 352 -12.24 -7.15 -4.41
N ASN A 353 -11.84 -8.34 -3.95
CA ASN A 353 -12.35 -9.64 -4.40
C ASN A 353 -12.68 -10.57 -3.23
N ASN A 354 -13.03 -9.99 -2.09
CA ASN A 354 -13.38 -10.72 -0.88
C ASN A 354 -14.51 -10.01 -0.11
N LEU A 355 -15.12 -10.70 0.84
CA LEU A 355 -16.22 -10.20 1.67
C LEU A 355 -15.76 -9.79 3.09
N VAL A 356 -14.52 -9.35 3.23
CA VAL A 356 -14.03 -8.79 4.50
C VAL A 356 -14.36 -7.31 4.55
N TRP A 357 -15.22 -6.93 5.49
CA TRP A 357 -15.66 -5.56 5.73
C TRP A 357 -15.30 -5.20 7.17
N LEU A 358 -14.41 -4.23 7.36
CA LEU A 358 -13.97 -3.76 8.67
C LEU A 358 -14.75 -2.49 9.03
N GLU A 359 -15.26 -2.39 10.25
CA GLU A 359 -15.81 -1.12 10.74
C GLU A 359 -14.67 -0.11 10.91
N PRO A 360 -14.87 1.19 10.64
CA PRO A 360 -13.88 2.21 10.98
C PRO A 360 -13.47 2.10 12.44
N SER A 361 -12.19 2.32 12.73
CA SER A 361 -11.68 2.27 14.09
C SER A 361 -12.37 3.30 14.98
N LYS A 362 -12.60 2.94 16.25
CA LYS A 362 -13.09 3.89 17.24
C LYS A 362 -12.03 4.91 17.67
N SER A 363 -10.77 4.67 17.36
CA SER A 363 -9.69 5.63 17.56
C SER A 363 -9.67 6.65 16.43
N SER A 364 -9.64 7.94 16.77
CA SER A 364 -9.67 9.06 15.82
C SER A 364 -8.57 9.01 14.75
N TYR A 365 -7.45 8.34 15.01
CA TYR A 365 -6.32 8.19 14.09
C TYR A 365 -6.11 6.74 13.62
N GLY A 366 -7.06 5.86 13.90
CA GLY A 366 -6.98 4.44 13.56
C GLY A 366 -7.50 4.07 12.16
N THR A 367 -7.99 5.05 11.37
CA THR A 367 -8.57 4.79 10.04
C THR A 367 -7.91 5.68 8.99
N PRO A 368 -6.68 5.35 8.55
CA PRO A 368 -5.93 6.17 7.60
C PRO A 368 -6.50 6.18 6.18
N VAL A 369 -7.34 5.22 5.83
CA VAL A 369 -8.05 5.18 4.55
C VAL A 369 -9.52 4.87 4.81
N LEU A 370 -10.40 5.70 4.25
CA LEU A 370 -11.85 5.51 4.22
C LEU A 370 -12.30 5.29 2.78
N TYR A 371 -13.38 4.52 2.57
CA TYR A 371 -14.02 4.54 1.25
C TYR A 371 -14.62 5.91 0.97
N ASP A 372 -14.63 6.31 -0.30
CA ASP A 372 -15.30 7.55 -0.73
C ASP A 372 -16.82 7.45 -0.48
N LYS A 373 -17.53 8.58 -0.57
CA LYS A 373 -19.00 8.61 -0.47
C LYS A 373 -19.66 7.80 -1.58
N ASP A 374 -19.11 7.86 -2.79
CA ASP A 374 -19.46 7.02 -3.93
C ASP A 374 -18.19 6.30 -4.39
N PRO A 375 -17.87 5.15 -3.77
CA PRO A 375 -16.58 4.52 -3.94
C PRO A 375 -16.50 3.58 -5.13
N HIS A 376 -17.62 3.21 -5.76
CA HIS A 376 -17.63 2.25 -6.87
C HIS A 376 -17.03 2.88 -8.14
N VAL A 377 -16.04 2.24 -8.71
CA VAL A 377 -15.30 2.71 -9.89
C VAL A 377 -15.48 1.76 -11.07
N ASP A 378 -15.46 0.43 -10.81
CA ASP A 378 -15.46 -0.57 -11.86
C ASP A 378 -15.85 -1.93 -11.28
N GLY A 379 -16.51 -2.77 -12.08
CA GLY A 379 -16.87 -4.14 -11.74
C GLY A 379 -18.26 -4.31 -11.13
N TYR A 380 -18.72 -5.57 -11.07
CA TYR A 380 -20.05 -5.91 -10.56
C TYR A 380 -20.09 -5.92 -9.03
N ILE A 381 -21.04 -5.21 -8.47
CA ILE A 381 -21.36 -5.20 -7.04
C ILE A 381 -22.87 -5.35 -6.81
N SER A 382 -23.29 -6.29 -5.94
CA SER A 382 -24.69 -6.43 -5.60
C SER A 382 -25.25 -5.21 -4.86
N LYS A 383 -26.55 -4.93 -5.07
CA LYS A 383 -27.24 -3.86 -4.33
C LYS A 383 -27.13 -4.03 -2.82
N ASN A 384 -27.19 -5.28 -2.34
CA ASN A 384 -27.07 -5.59 -0.92
C ASN A 384 -25.70 -5.18 -0.35
N ILE A 385 -24.60 -5.55 -1.04
CA ILE A 385 -23.25 -5.17 -0.64
C ILE A 385 -23.06 -3.66 -0.73
N ARG A 386 -23.46 -3.02 -1.83
CA ARG A 386 -23.33 -1.60 -2.06
C ARG A 386 -24.04 -0.75 -1.00
N THR A 387 -25.23 -1.18 -0.54
CA THR A 387 -26.05 -0.37 0.38
C THR A 387 -25.89 -0.71 1.85
N LYS A 388 -25.54 -1.96 2.19
CA LYS A 388 -25.54 -2.42 3.59
C LYS A 388 -24.16 -2.56 4.21
N TYR A 389 -23.15 -2.97 3.42
CA TYR A 389 -21.79 -3.20 3.92
C TYR A 389 -20.86 -2.02 3.65
N LEU A 390 -20.80 -1.61 2.40
CA LEU A 390 -19.82 -0.62 1.93
C LEU A 390 -19.87 0.74 2.68
N PRO A 391 -21.05 1.32 2.97
CA PRO A 391 -21.14 2.59 3.70
C PRO A 391 -20.69 2.53 5.16
N LYS A 392 -20.53 1.33 5.72
CA LYS A 392 -20.14 1.09 7.12
C LYS A 392 -18.72 0.59 7.26
N ALA A 393 -17.98 0.48 6.15
CA ALA A 393 -16.70 -0.17 6.10
C ALA A 393 -15.55 0.79 5.83
N ALA A 394 -14.36 0.37 6.24
CA ALA A 394 -13.09 1.00 5.93
C ALA A 394 -12.10 -0.03 5.36
N PRO A 395 -11.29 0.33 4.36
CA PRO A 395 -10.34 -0.58 3.73
C PRO A 395 -9.07 -0.80 4.54
N VAL A 396 -8.61 0.19 5.30
CA VAL A 396 -7.36 0.11 6.05
C VAL A 396 -7.53 0.67 7.45
N LEU A 397 -7.12 -0.11 8.44
CA LEU A 397 -7.12 0.30 9.85
C LEU A 397 -5.72 0.15 10.46
N VAL A 398 -5.48 0.91 11.52
CA VAL A 398 -4.33 0.73 12.41
C VAL A 398 -4.84 0.61 13.84
N SER A 399 -4.64 -0.55 14.43
CA SER A 399 -5.00 -0.85 15.82
C SER A 399 -3.76 -0.80 16.69
N LYS A 400 -3.80 -0.01 17.78
CA LYS A 400 -2.73 0.04 18.77
C LYS A 400 -2.83 -1.15 19.71
N VAL A 401 -1.73 -1.87 19.95
CA VAL A 401 -1.63 -3.00 20.86
C VAL A 401 -0.38 -2.81 21.73
N GLY A 402 -0.55 -2.35 22.96
CA GLY A 402 0.58 -1.98 23.81
C GLY A 402 1.46 -0.89 23.21
N LYS A 403 2.75 -1.18 23.05
CA LYS A 403 3.72 -0.33 22.34
C LYS A 403 3.72 -0.58 20.82
N GLY A 404 3.19 -1.72 20.38
CA GLY A 404 3.12 -2.11 18.98
C GLY A 404 1.80 -1.76 18.29
N ARG A 405 1.60 -2.32 17.10
CA ARG A 405 0.42 -2.06 16.28
C ARG A 405 0.11 -3.21 15.34
N VAL A 406 -1.14 -3.23 14.93
CA VAL A 406 -1.63 -4.11 13.87
C VAL A 406 -2.20 -3.24 12.76
N ILE A 407 -1.68 -3.40 11.55
CA ILE A 407 -2.16 -2.72 10.35
C ILE A 407 -3.00 -3.72 9.57
N LEU A 408 -4.28 -3.38 9.39
CA LEU A 408 -5.27 -4.27 8.78
C LEU A 408 -5.65 -3.74 7.40
N PHE A 409 -5.52 -4.61 6.40
CA PHE A 409 -6.02 -4.39 5.05
C PHE A 409 -7.24 -5.28 4.82
N ALA A 410 -8.39 -4.70 4.51
CA ALA A 410 -9.58 -5.47 4.13
C ALA A 410 -9.43 -6.08 2.73
N GLU A 411 -8.76 -5.37 1.82
CA GLU A 411 -8.37 -5.82 0.48
C GLU A 411 -6.94 -6.34 0.46
N ASN A 412 -6.59 -7.05 -0.62
CA ASN A 412 -5.21 -7.41 -0.89
C ASN A 412 -4.51 -6.29 -1.70
N PRO A 413 -3.62 -5.49 -1.08
CA PRO A 413 -2.94 -4.39 -1.78
C PRO A 413 -1.91 -4.86 -2.81
N ASN A 414 -1.62 -6.16 -2.88
CA ASN A 414 -0.58 -6.75 -3.71
C ASN A 414 -1.13 -7.64 -4.83
N PHE A 415 -2.43 -7.59 -5.10
CA PHE A 415 -3.14 -8.49 -5.98
C PHE A 415 -2.44 -8.69 -7.33
N ARG A 416 -2.13 -9.94 -7.65
CA ARG A 416 -1.49 -10.42 -8.90
C ARG A 416 -0.23 -9.66 -9.32
N GLY A 417 0.42 -8.96 -8.39
CA GLY A 417 1.58 -8.13 -8.71
C GLY A 417 1.27 -6.93 -9.63
N THR A 418 0.00 -6.59 -9.85
CA THR A 418 -0.42 -5.50 -10.75
C THR A 418 -0.69 -4.18 -10.04
N THR A 419 -0.94 -4.20 -8.74
CA THR A 419 -1.41 -3.07 -7.94
C THR A 419 -0.33 -2.05 -7.60
N TYR A 420 0.31 -1.43 -8.59
CA TYR A 420 1.32 -0.38 -8.37
C TYR A 420 0.79 0.82 -7.55
N GLY A 421 -0.52 1.08 -7.63
CA GLY A 421 -1.16 2.12 -6.82
C GLY A 421 -1.27 1.73 -5.34
N ALA A 422 -1.94 0.60 -5.05
CA ALA A 422 -2.28 0.22 -3.69
C ALA A 422 -1.13 -0.43 -2.91
N ASN A 423 -0.17 -1.12 -3.58
CA ASN A 423 0.92 -1.81 -2.88
C ASN A 423 1.88 -0.85 -2.15
N ARG A 424 1.87 0.45 -2.49
CA ARG A 424 2.57 1.48 -1.73
C ARG A 424 2.09 1.55 -0.27
N LEU A 425 0.79 1.33 -0.02
CA LEU A 425 0.24 1.25 1.36
C LEU A 425 0.89 0.11 2.14
N PHE A 426 1.05 -1.07 1.52
CA PHE A 426 1.72 -2.22 2.12
C PHE A 426 3.21 -1.95 2.36
N LEU A 427 3.91 -1.36 1.39
CA LEU A 427 5.32 -1.00 1.54
C LEU A 427 5.52 0.06 2.64
N ASN A 428 4.64 1.05 2.73
CA ASN A 428 4.66 2.00 3.83
C ASN A 428 4.38 1.32 5.19
N ALA A 429 3.46 0.34 5.25
CA ALA A 429 3.24 -0.45 6.46
C ALA A 429 4.50 -1.22 6.88
N LEU A 430 5.26 -1.74 5.93
CA LEU A 430 6.48 -2.49 6.17
C LEU A 430 7.65 -1.59 6.64
N PHE A 431 7.89 -0.48 5.95
CA PHE A 431 9.06 0.38 6.21
C PHE A 431 8.80 1.47 7.28
N LEU A 432 7.55 1.91 7.44
CA LEU A 432 7.17 2.99 8.34
C LEU A 432 6.28 2.51 9.50
N GLY A 433 5.87 1.24 9.50
CA GLY A 433 4.95 0.70 10.48
C GLY A 433 5.38 0.96 11.92
N ASN A 434 6.65 0.73 12.24
CA ASN A 434 7.21 0.95 13.59
C ASN A 434 7.13 2.41 14.08
N HIS A 435 6.96 3.36 13.17
CA HIS A 435 6.83 4.78 13.48
C HIS A 435 5.37 5.25 13.58
N ILE A 436 4.40 4.39 13.27
CA ILE A 436 2.99 4.73 13.40
C ILE A 436 2.59 4.65 14.86
N SER A 437 2.06 5.73 15.39
CA SER A 437 1.42 5.77 16.70
C SER A 437 -0.06 6.13 16.53
N VAL A 438 -0.93 5.49 17.31
CA VAL A 438 -2.35 5.82 17.38
C VAL A 438 -2.58 6.43 18.76
N PRO A 439 -2.55 7.78 18.87
CA PRO A 439 -2.78 8.44 20.15
C PRO A 439 -4.23 8.24 20.61
N ARG A 440 -4.44 8.13 21.91
CA ARG A 440 -5.77 8.09 22.53
C ARG A 440 -6.03 9.44 23.19
N PHE A 441 -7.23 9.97 23.04
CA PHE A 441 -7.68 11.16 23.78
C PHE A 441 -8.45 10.78 25.03
N GLN A 442 -8.36 11.66 26.05
CA GLN A 442 -9.26 11.56 27.20
C GLN A 442 -10.68 11.81 26.70
N GLY A 443 -11.57 10.81 26.86
CA GLY A 443 -12.95 10.82 26.36
C GLY A 443 -13.25 9.80 25.25
N GLU A 444 -12.26 9.21 24.60
CA GLU A 444 -12.45 7.98 23.87
C GLU A 444 -12.69 6.86 24.89
N SER A 445 -13.92 6.31 24.95
CA SER A 445 -14.40 5.43 26.01
C SER A 445 -13.40 4.34 26.38
N ASN A 446 -12.94 4.38 27.62
CA ASN A 446 -12.21 3.30 28.29
C ASN A 446 -13.15 2.11 28.53
N ASN A 447 -13.42 1.30 27.52
CA ASN A 447 -13.91 -0.05 27.71
C ASN A 447 -12.75 -1.05 27.63
N MET A 448 -11.77 -0.87 28.51
CA MET A 448 -10.91 -1.93 28.99
C MET A 448 -11.07 -1.96 30.50
N GLU A 449 -12.06 -2.67 30.99
CA GLU A 449 -12.02 -3.23 32.33
C GLU A 449 -10.86 -4.21 32.34
N PHE A 450 -9.81 -3.86 33.09
CA PHE A 450 -8.82 -4.81 33.56
C PHE A 450 -9.50 -5.56 34.69
N GLU A 451 -10.05 -6.72 34.42
CA GLU A 451 -10.28 -7.69 35.49
C GLU A 451 -8.90 -8.15 35.97
N HIS A 452 -8.68 -7.96 37.29
CA HIS A 452 -7.51 -8.40 38.06
C HIS A 452 -7.48 -9.91 38.21
#